data_dd1226011d25021890198abc684ec896
#
_entry.id   dd1226011d25021890198abc684ec896
#
_cell.length_a   1.000
_cell.length_b   1.000
_cell.length_c   1.000
_cell.angle_alpha   90.00
_cell.angle_beta   90.00
_cell.angle_gamma   90.00
#
_symmetry.space_group_name_H-M   'P 1'
#
loop_
_entity.id
_entity.type
_entity.pdbx_description
1 polymer ?
#
loop_
_entity_poly.entity_id
_entity_poly.type
_entity_poly.pdbx_seq_one_letter_code
_entity_poly.pdbx_strand_id
1 'polypeptide(L)'
;MSKSFNDMEWERYTNGLIQHNSQNLEQMKQLLGNTGCGFCLAKFRQVTLHLGTGMTHSCHHPTPHKIPLDELEKNPAALFNTKHLKRARSEMLNGDRPSECDYCWRVEDEGGLSDRIFKSLEPWASDYHDEITELTGDENIFPSYLEVSFGNACNMKCTYCGPEFSSQWVEELKAHGPVRMLEGTDVETSFHDNVDLEKLNYTKREHNPYIEAFWKWFPKALPHLKHYRITGGEPLMSKDTFKSIEWLIENPNRDLEFSINTNMSVPDKLWDKFIDAIQRLEKSKSVKRITIYSSVEGWGERAEYARTGLDFELLRKRVEQIAQMDNIRVNIMAAFNIFSVTSFDKLLEWVYELKQKYNPNSNLVRFYKKTGFQANLNKDFVAYSDKNPSHEIIVGLDIPYLRHPEYLDVHFCTHDLLENYLFPTLAYMSERVVNSEWNTPSGFEGIEFDKLKRIVMHRAHYNKKNHNDRETHTDITRGRGQFYDFVNEMDRRRGTNFVDTFPEMAEFYEICREANETIKGK
;
A
#
# COMPACT_ATOMS: atom_id res chain seq x y z
N MET A 1 31.46 25.86 0.98
CA MET A 1 31.58 24.48 0.49
C MET A 1 30.89 23.58 1.50
N SER A 2 29.64 23.30 1.30
CA SER A 2 28.87 22.37 2.13
C SER A 2 29.43 20.96 1.88
N LYS A 3 29.82 20.28 2.95
CA LYS A 3 30.14 18.86 2.88
C LYS A 3 28.93 18.13 2.37
N SER A 4 29.03 17.44 1.24
CA SER A 4 28.06 16.46 0.80
C SER A 4 27.79 15.51 1.98
N PHE A 5 26.54 15.21 2.22
CA PHE A 5 26.10 14.18 3.17
C PHE A 5 26.93 12.93 2.90
N ASN A 6 27.82 12.58 3.83
CA ASN A 6 28.84 11.57 3.60
C ASN A 6 28.19 10.19 3.68
N ASP A 7 28.31 9.40 2.62
CA ASP A 7 27.84 8.00 2.56
C ASP A 7 28.24 7.17 3.82
N MET A 8 29.36 7.51 4.46
CA MET A 8 29.84 6.85 5.68
C MET A 8 29.05 7.15 6.96
N GLU A 9 28.44 8.32 7.13
CA GLU A 9 27.58 8.62 8.28
C GLU A 9 26.25 7.90 8.15
N TRP A 10 25.72 7.79 6.94
CA TRP A 10 24.52 7.03 6.64
C TRP A 10 24.69 5.52 6.85
N GLU A 11 25.83 4.95 6.46
CA GLU A 11 26.15 3.54 6.70
C GLU A 11 26.27 3.22 8.19
N ARG A 12 26.87 4.11 8.99
CA ARG A 12 26.96 3.93 10.45
C ARG A 12 25.59 3.94 11.13
N TYR A 13 24.72 4.85 10.71
CA TYR A 13 23.38 5.02 11.27
C TYR A 13 22.45 3.84 10.94
N THR A 14 22.59 3.28 9.75
CA THR A 14 21.76 2.18 9.24
C THR A 14 22.24 0.82 9.71
N ASN A 15 23.51 0.63 9.96
CA ASN A 15 24.08 -0.67 10.32
C ASN A 15 23.55 -1.21 11.66
N GLY A 16 23.16 -0.37 12.62
CA GLY A 16 22.60 -0.80 13.90
C GLY A 16 21.16 -1.33 13.81
N LEU A 17 20.32 -0.70 12.99
CA LEU A 17 18.90 -1.07 12.81
C LEU A 17 18.71 -2.17 11.75
N ILE A 18 19.56 -2.17 10.72
CA ILE A 18 19.51 -3.15 9.62
C ILE A 18 20.06 -4.51 10.04
N GLN A 19 21.05 -4.59 10.94
CA GLN A 19 21.72 -5.86 11.26
C GLN A 19 20.78 -6.93 11.83
N HIS A 20 19.80 -6.58 12.65
CA HIS A 20 18.88 -7.58 13.22
C HIS A 20 17.78 -8.02 12.23
N ASN A 21 17.28 -7.12 11.40
CA ASN A 21 16.35 -7.47 10.31
C ASN A 21 17.07 -8.23 9.19
N SER A 22 18.32 -7.90 8.88
CA SER A 22 19.10 -8.57 7.83
C SER A 22 19.37 -10.05 8.15
N GLN A 23 19.62 -10.41 9.40
CA GLN A 23 19.86 -11.81 9.77
C GLN A 23 18.60 -12.67 9.61
N ASN A 24 17.44 -12.17 10.04
CA ASN A 24 16.18 -12.86 9.87
C ASN A 24 15.77 -12.99 8.40
N LEU A 25 16.00 -11.95 7.61
CA LEU A 25 15.74 -11.94 6.17
C LEU A 25 16.65 -12.93 5.43
N GLU A 26 17.93 -12.97 5.78
CA GLU A 26 18.87 -13.93 5.18
C GLU A 26 18.52 -15.37 5.56
N GLN A 27 18.15 -15.63 6.81
CA GLN A 27 17.67 -16.96 7.26
C GLN A 27 16.39 -17.35 6.50
N MET A 28 15.45 -16.42 6.32
CA MET A 28 14.24 -16.68 5.52
C MET A 28 14.59 -16.96 4.06
N LYS A 29 15.48 -16.18 3.46
CA LYS A 29 15.97 -16.42 2.09
C LYS A 29 16.57 -17.82 1.93
N GLN A 30 17.38 -18.26 2.90
CA GLN A 30 17.95 -19.61 2.93
C GLN A 30 16.88 -20.69 3.10
N LEU A 31 15.91 -20.50 4.01
CA LEU A 31 14.81 -21.43 4.20
C LEU A 31 14.00 -21.63 2.91
N LEU A 32 13.60 -20.53 2.26
CA LEU A 32 12.86 -20.58 1.02
C LEU A 32 13.68 -21.23 -0.11
N GLY A 33 14.98 -20.92 -0.19
CA GLY A 33 15.89 -21.49 -1.17
C GLY A 33 16.11 -23.01 -0.99
N ASN A 34 16.16 -23.47 0.25
CA ASN A 34 16.28 -24.90 0.59
C ASN A 34 15.00 -25.67 0.25
N THR A 35 13.82 -25.03 0.35
CA THR A 35 12.53 -25.62 -0.03
C THR A 35 12.39 -25.68 -1.56
N GLY A 36 12.79 -24.62 -2.28
CA GLY A 36 12.76 -24.52 -3.73
C GLY A 36 13.02 -23.09 -4.21
N CYS A 37 13.78 -22.95 -5.30
CA CYS A 37 14.16 -21.62 -5.80
C CYS A 37 12.96 -20.73 -6.20
N GLY A 38 11.80 -21.33 -6.48
CA GLY A 38 10.55 -20.64 -6.78
C GLY A 38 9.56 -20.61 -5.61
N PHE A 39 9.90 -21.15 -4.43
CA PHE A 39 8.96 -21.30 -3.31
C PHE A 39 8.66 -19.97 -2.61
N CYS A 40 7.38 -19.70 -2.30
CA CYS A 40 6.91 -18.48 -1.65
C CYS A 40 5.72 -18.75 -0.75
N LEU A 41 5.84 -18.52 0.57
CA LEU A 41 4.77 -18.78 1.54
C LEU A 41 3.54 -17.88 1.31
N ALA A 42 3.74 -16.63 0.85
CA ALA A 42 2.63 -15.73 0.55
C ALA A 42 1.72 -16.27 -0.58
N LYS A 43 2.22 -17.05 -1.53
CA LYS A 43 1.41 -17.69 -2.58
C LYS A 43 0.37 -18.67 -2.00
N PHE A 44 0.66 -19.25 -0.86
CA PHE A 44 -0.21 -20.23 -0.20
C PHE A 44 -1.09 -19.61 0.88
N ARG A 45 -0.73 -18.42 1.41
CA ARG A 45 -1.39 -17.87 2.59
C ARG A 45 -1.99 -16.47 2.40
N GLN A 46 -1.74 -15.80 1.27
CA GLN A 46 -2.30 -14.49 0.97
C GLN A 46 -3.22 -14.53 -0.25
N VAL A 47 -4.34 -13.81 -0.16
CA VAL A 47 -5.23 -13.55 -1.30
C VAL A 47 -5.78 -12.14 -1.25
N THR A 48 -5.86 -11.52 -2.42
CA THR A 48 -6.63 -10.30 -2.67
C THR A 48 -7.78 -10.62 -3.64
N LEU A 49 -8.99 -10.26 -3.25
CA LEU A 49 -10.23 -10.49 -4.00
C LEU A 49 -10.82 -9.17 -4.47
N HIS A 50 -10.97 -9.00 -5.78
CA HIS A 50 -11.66 -7.88 -6.41
C HIS A 50 -13.06 -8.33 -6.84
N LEU A 51 -14.01 -8.39 -5.89
CA LEU A 51 -15.32 -8.99 -6.13
C LEU A 51 -16.22 -8.18 -7.08
N GLY A 52 -15.96 -6.86 -7.18
CA GLY A 52 -16.62 -5.99 -8.16
C GLY A 52 -16.30 -6.35 -9.61
N THR A 53 -15.12 -6.91 -9.88
CA THR A 53 -14.65 -7.31 -11.20
C THR A 53 -14.52 -8.83 -11.33
N GLY A 54 -14.56 -9.57 -10.23
CA GLY A 54 -14.35 -11.03 -10.19
C GLY A 54 -12.91 -11.45 -10.47
N MET A 55 -11.95 -10.63 -10.05
CA MET A 55 -10.51 -10.90 -10.20
C MET A 55 -9.92 -11.34 -8.86
N THR A 56 -8.82 -12.09 -8.90
CA THR A 56 -8.06 -12.51 -7.72
C THR A 56 -6.56 -12.57 -8.01
N HIS A 57 -5.76 -12.38 -6.98
CA HIS A 57 -4.31 -12.61 -7.00
C HIS A 57 -3.78 -12.93 -5.60
N SER A 58 -2.59 -13.52 -5.50
CA SER A 58 -2.01 -13.93 -4.22
C SER A 58 -1.29 -12.79 -3.48
N CYS A 59 -0.58 -11.92 -4.19
CA CYS A 59 0.12 -10.77 -3.61
C CYS A 59 0.06 -9.60 -4.60
N HIS A 60 0.78 -8.50 -4.34
CA HIS A 60 0.67 -7.26 -5.15
C HIS A 60 1.35 -7.33 -6.53
N HIS A 61 2.22 -8.33 -6.77
CA HIS A 61 3.02 -8.39 -8.00
C HIS A 61 2.39 -9.15 -9.15
N PRO A 62 1.76 -10.33 -8.94
CA PRO A 62 1.07 -11.02 -10.01
C PRO A 62 -0.09 -10.20 -10.56
N THR A 63 -0.20 -10.15 -11.88
CA THR A 63 -1.38 -9.59 -12.54
C THR A 63 -2.64 -10.32 -12.07
N PRO A 64 -3.68 -9.59 -11.61
CA PRO A 64 -4.93 -10.22 -11.23
C PRO A 64 -5.53 -11.05 -12.38
N HIS A 65 -5.98 -12.25 -12.08
CA HIS A 65 -6.64 -13.12 -13.04
C HIS A 65 -8.13 -13.30 -12.72
N LYS A 66 -8.91 -13.58 -13.76
CA LYS A 66 -10.35 -13.80 -13.61
C LYS A 66 -10.63 -15.08 -12.86
N ILE A 67 -11.57 -15.03 -11.89
CA ILE A 67 -12.12 -16.22 -11.26
C ILE A 67 -13.17 -16.80 -12.23
N PRO A 68 -12.99 -18.02 -12.76
CA PRO A 68 -13.94 -18.62 -13.69
C PRO A 68 -15.27 -18.92 -12.98
N LEU A 69 -16.38 -18.51 -13.57
CA LEU A 69 -17.71 -18.72 -12.99
C LEU A 69 -18.06 -20.20 -12.85
N ASP A 70 -17.64 -21.03 -13.79
CA ASP A 70 -17.87 -22.48 -13.75
C ASP A 70 -17.10 -23.19 -12.61
N GLU A 71 -15.94 -22.65 -12.21
CA GLU A 71 -15.22 -23.11 -11.01
C GLU A 71 -15.91 -22.63 -9.74
N LEU A 72 -16.36 -21.37 -9.73
CA LEU A 72 -17.00 -20.72 -8.59
C LEU A 72 -18.36 -21.35 -8.25
N GLU A 73 -19.17 -21.67 -9.27
CA GLU A 73 -20.45 -22.35 -9.11
C GLU A 73 -20.32 -23.74 -8.49
N LYS A 74 -19.27 -24.47 -8.86
CA LYS A 74 -18.97 -25.80 -8.32
C LYS A 74 -18.42 -25.72 -6.90
N ASN A 75 -17.60 -24.70 -6.62
CA ASN A 75 -16.92 -24.56 -5.34
C ASN A 75 -16.65 -23.08 -5.01
N PRO A 76 -17.32 -22.49 -4.01
CA PRO A 76 -17.03 -21.12 -3.57
C PRO A 76 -15.58 -20.90 -3.13
N ALA A 77 -14.84 -21.95 -2.73
CA ALA A 77 -13.43 -21.85 -2.41
C ALA A 77 -12.54 -21.55 -3.64
N ALA A 78 -13.09 -21.57 -4.87
CA ALA A 78 -12.41 -21.10 -6.07
C ALA A 78 -12.07 -19.60 -6.01
N LEU A 79 -12.61 -18.82 -5.09
CA LEU A 79 -12.12 -17.46 -4.79
C LEU A 79 -10.62 -17.43 -4.50
N PHE A 80 -10.08 -18.45 -3.85
CA PHE A 80 -8.65 -18.60 -3.55
C PHE A 80 -8.02 -19.85 -4.17
N ASN A 81 -8.80 -20.76 -4.72
CA ASN A 81 -8.33 -22.05 -5.21
C ASN A 81 -8.76 -22.29 -6.66
N THR A 82 -8.54 -21.25 -7.54
CA THR A 82 -8.69 -21.42 -9.00
C THR A 82 -7.65 -22.43 -9.49
N LYS A 83 -7.94 -23.08 -10.60
CA LYS A 83 -6.94 -23.94 -11.30
C LYS A 83 -5.63 -23.19 -11.58
N HIS A 84 -5.73 -21.88 -11.88
CA HIS A 84 -4.57 -21.02 -12.08
C HIS A 84 -3.68 -20.95 -10.83
N LEU A 85 -4.26 -20.63 -9.66
CA LEU A 85 -3.50 -20.54 -8.40
C LEU A 85 -2.96 -21.89 -7.96
N LYS A 86 -3.72 -22.96 -8.14
CA LYS A 86 -3.27 -24.33 -7.83
C LYS A 86 -2.06 -24.73 -8.68
N ARG A 87 -2.10 -24.44 -9.99
CA ARG A 87 -0.95 -24.68 -10.87
C ARG A 87 0.29 -23.93 -10.38
N ALA A 88 0.17 -22.63 -10.09
CA ALA A 88 1.31 -21.84 -9.60
C ALA A 88 1.87 -22.35 -8.26
N ARG A 89 1.02 -22.86 -7.35
CA ARG A 89 1.45 -23.51 -6.11
C ARG A 89 2.19 -24.81 -6.38
N SER A 90 1.66 -25.64 -7.28
CA SER A 90 2.29 -26.90 -7.69
C SER A 90 3.65 -26.66 -8.36
N GLU A 91 3.77 -25.67 -9.25
CA GLU A 91 5.06 -25.24 -9.84
C GLU A 91 6.07 -24.87 -8.73
N MET A 92 5.66 -24.07 -7.73
CA MET A 92 6.52 -23.68 -6.60
C MET A 92 6.99 -24.86 -5.75
N LEU A 93 6.10 -25.82 -5.45
CA LEU A 93 6.45 -27.02 -4.68
C LEU A 93 7.38 -27.97 -5.46
N ASN A 94 7.33 -27.95 -6.80
CA ASN A 94 8.25 -28.66 -7.67
C ASN A 94 9.60 -27.92 -7.86
N GLY A 95 9.79 -26.75 -7.24
CA GLY A 95 11.01 -25.96 -7.34
C GLY A 95 11.03 -25.00 -8.55
N ASP A 96 9.95 -24.92 -9.33
CA ASP A 96 9.86 -24.03 -10.48
C ASP A 96 9.54 -22.59 -10.06
N ARG A 97 9.84 -21.64 -10.94
CA ARG A 97 9.55 -20.20 -10.79
C ARG A 97 8.34 -19.81 -11.63
N PRO A 98 7.13 -19.70 -11.07
CA PRO A 98 5.96 -19.24 -11.81
C PRO A 98 6.21 -17.87 -12.46
N SER A 99 5.89 -17.74 -13.76
CA SER A 99 6.13 -16.51 -14.52
C SER A 99 5.40 -15.28 -13.96
N GLU A 100 4.24 -15.47 -13.35
CA GLU A 100 3.49 -14.39 -12.71
C GLU A 100 4.20 -13.76 -11.50
N CYS A 101 5.25 -14.38 -10.96
CA CYS A 101 6.07 -13.90 -9.86
C CYS A 101 7.42 -13.30 -10.32
N ASP A 102 7.56 -13.02 -11.63
CA ASP A 102 8.79 -12.55 -12.28
C ASP A 102 9.43 -11.32 -11.59
N TYR A 103 8.63 -10.42 -11.04
CA TYR A 103 9.16 -9.28 -10.27
C TYR A 103 10.12 -9.72 -9.16
N CYS A 104 9.72 -10.71 -8.35
CA CYS A 104 10.57 -11.18 -7.25
C CYS A 104 11.81 -11.89 -7.77
N TRP A 105 11.68 -12.64 -8.85
CA TRP A 105 12.80 -13.35 -9.46
C TRP A 105 13.85 -12.38 -9.98
N ARG A 106 13.46 -11.34 -10.70
CA ARG A 106 14.39 -10.30 -11.19
C ARG A 106 15.13 -9.61 -10.07
N VAL A 107 14.42 -9.20 -9.01
CA VAL A 107 15.04 -8.56 -7.84
C VAL A 107 16.09 -9.47 -7.20
N GLU A 108 15.79 -10.77 -7.06
CA GLU A 108 16.71 -11.72 -6.43
C GLU A 108 17.87 -12.13 -7.33
N ASP A 109 17.65 -12.24 -8.64
CA ASP A 109 18.69 -12.52 -9.63
C ASP A 109 19.70 -11.34 -9.74
N GLU A 110 19.26 -10.11 -9.46
CA GLU A 110 20.11 -8.92 -9.30
C GLU A 110 20.77 -8.82 -7.90
N GLY A 111 20.60 -9.83 -7.05
CA GLY A 111 21.19 -9.89 -5.71
C GLY A 111 20.41 -9.14 -4.62
N GLY A 112 19.22 -8.61 -4.93
CA GLY A 112 18.35 -7.92 -4.00
C GLY A 112 17.52 -8.83 -3.10
N LEU A 113 16.80 -8.21 -2.15
CA LEU A 113 15.78 -8.87 -1.32
C LEU A 113 14.39 -8.52 -1.88
N SER A 114 13.67 -9.53 -2.33
CA SER A 114 12.32 -9.36 -2.89
C SER A 114 11.23 -9.36 -1.83
N ASP A 115 10.03 -8.92 -2.20
CA ASP A 115 8.84 -8.99 -1.35
C ASP A 115 8.47 -10.43 -0.98
N ARG A 116 8.89 -11.43 -1.76
CA ARG A 116 8.75 -12.84 -1.42
C ARG A 116 9.39 -13.16 -0.06
N ILE A 117 10.59 -12.64 0.16
CA ILE A 117 11.35 -12.87 1.41
C ILE A 117 10.69 -12.11 2.56
N PHE A 118 10.36 -10.83 2.36
CA PHE A 118 9.72 -10.00 3.40
C PHE A 118 8.37 -10.57 3.83
N LYS A 119 7.50 -10.92 2.88
CA LYS A 119 6.16 -11.45 3.16
C LYS A 119 6.21 -12.86 3.77
N SER A 120 7.15 -13.69 3.35
CA SER A 120 7.32 -15.03 3.92
C SER A 120 7.86 -14.99 5.36
N LEU A 121 8.53 -13.90 5.77
CA LEU A 121 9.01 -13.73 7.14
C LEU A 121 7.87 -13.36 8.12
N GLU A 122 6.77 -12.82 7.61
CA GLU A 122 5.62 -12.43 8.45
C GLU A 122 4.98 -13.65 9.11
N PRO A 123 4.60 -13.59 10.41
CA PRO A 123 4.05 -14.73 11.14
C PRO A 123 2.83 -15.39 10.47
N TRP A 124 1.98 -14.58 9.82
CA TRP A 124 0.83 -15.11 9.09
C TRP A 124 1.22 -16.02 7.91
N ALA A 125 2.48 -16.03 7.49
CA ALA A 125 3.02 -16.90 6.45
C ALA A 125 4.02 -17.91 7.02
N SER A 126 5.03 -17.45 7.78
CA SER A 126 6.13 -18.28 8.28
C SER A 126 5.68 -19.44 9.16
N ASP A 127 4.66 -19.24 9.99
CA ASP A 127 4.14 -20.26 10.92
C ASP A 127 3.56 -21.49 10.21
N TYR A 128 3.36 -21.42 8.91
CA TYR A 128 2.75 -22.49 8.09
C TYR A 128 3.74 -23.17 7.13
N HIS A 129 5.05 -22.90 7.26
CA HIS A 129 6.05 -23.46 6.34
C HIS A 129 5.96 -24.99 6.26
N ASP A 130 6.02 -25.68 7.40
CA ASP A 130 6.04 -27.15 7.44
C ASP A 130 4.74 -27.76 6.90
N GLU A 131 3.58 -27.15 7.22
CA GLU A 131 2.29 -27.56 6.67
C GLU A 131 2.26 -27.44 5.14
N ILE A 132 2.80 -26.33 4.60
CA ILE A 132 2.77 -26.05 3.16
C ILE A 132 3.69 -27.00 2.39
N THR A 133 4.82 -27.38 2.95
CA THR A 133 5.78 -28.28 2.27
C THR A 133 5.25 -29.72 2.11
N GLU A 134 4.22 -30.10 2.87
CA GLU A 134 3.54 -31.39 2.72
C GLU A 134 2.41 -31.39 1.66
N LEU A 135 2.11 -30.22 1.05
CA LEU A 135 1.06 -30.11 0.03
C LEU A 135 1.58 -30.51 -1.37
N THR A 136 0.63 -30.80 -2.25
CA THR A 136 0.89 -31.06 -3.69
C THR A 136 0.62 -29.83 -4.58
N GLY A 137 -0.09 -28.82 -4.01
CA GLY A 137 -0.53 -27.62 -4.72
C GLY A 137 -1.97 -27.70 -5.25
N ASP A 138 -2.56 -28.89 -5.34
CA ASP A 138 -3.93 -29.11 -5.84
C ASP A 138 -5.01 -28.99 -4.76
N GLU A 139 -4.63 -28.89 -3.50
CA GLU A 139 -5.56 -28.83 -2.38
C GLU A 139 -6.33 -27.51 -2.36
N ASN A 140 -7.56 -27.57 -1.81
CA ASN A 140 -8.29 -26.38 -1.41
C ASN A 140 -7.81 -25.96 -0.02
N ILE A 141 -7.03 -24.89 0.02
CA ILE A 141 -6.50 -24.33 1.25
C ILE A 141 -7.21 -23.04 1.63
N PHE A 142 -7.06 -22.61 2.88
CA PHE A 142 -7.54 -21.31 3.36
C PHE A 142 -6.38 -20.33 3.52
N PRO A 143 -6.59 -19.05 3.19
CA PRO A 143 -5.59 -18.02 3.44
C PRO A 143 -5.52 -17.70 4.92
N SER A 144 -4.37 -17.22 5.36
CA SER A 144 -4.20 -16.53 6.66
C SER A 144 -4.27 -15.00 6.52
N TYR A 145 -4.03 -14.48 5.30
CA TYR A 145 -4.17 -13.07 4.96
C TYR A 145 -5.19 -12.91 3.82
N LEU A 146 -6.31 -12.25 4.11
CA LEU A 146 -7.35 -11.93 3.15
C LEU A 146 -7.48 -10.43 2.99
N GLU A 147 -7.34 -9.94 1.76
CA GLU A 147 -7.75 -8.60 1.36
C GLU A 147 -8.94 -8.67 0.42
N VAL A 148 -9.97 -7.85 0.62
CA VAL A 148 -11.17 -7.86 -0.21
C VAL A 148 -11.60 -6.46 -0.61
N SER A 149 -11.92 -6.30 -1.89
CA SER A 149 -12.64 -5.19 -2.48
C SER A 149 -14.02 -5.67 -2.92
N PHE A 150 -15.08 -5.16 -2.29
CA PHE A 150 -16.46 -5.52 -2.65
C PHE A 150 -16.95 -4.82 -3.91
N GLY A 151 -16.32 -3.71 -4.31
CA GLY A 151 -16.70 -2.97 -5.50
C GLY A 151 -15.89 -1.70 -5.68
N ASN A 152 -16.25 -0.93 -6.71
CA ASN A 152 -15.61 0.32 -7.08
C ASN A 152 -16.40 1.59 -6.69
N ALA A 153 -17.46 1.47 -5.88
CA ALA A 153 -18.17 2.65 -5.39
C ALA A 153 -17.21 3.55 -4.61
N CYS A 154 -17.02 4.78 -5.05
CA CYS A 154 -16.12 5.76 -4.46
C CYS A 154 -16.64 7.17 -4.71
N ASN A 155 -16.43 8.05 -3.75
CA ASN A 155 -16.76 9.47 -3.84
C ASN A 155 -15.58 10.33 -4.33
N MET A 156 -14.42 9.74 -4.62
CA MET A 156 -13.21 10.41 -5.09
C MET A 156 -12.72 9.88 -6.44
N LYS A 157 -11.93 10.68 -7.14
CA LYS A 157 -11.20 10.33 -8.35
C LYS A 157 -9.73 10.73 -8.25
N CYS A 158 -9.00 10.03 -7.37
CA CYS A 158 -7.58 10.25 -7.14
C CYS A 158 -6.78 10.10 -8.44
N THR A 159 -5.75 10.92 -8.63
CA THR A 159 -4.96 10.98 -9.87
C THR A 159 -4.28 9.66 -10.25
N TYR A 160 -3.90 8.86 -9.26
CA TYR A 160 -3.23 7.56 -9.44
C TYR A 160 -4.21 6.36 -9.36
N CYS A 161 -5.52 6.63 -9.33
CA CYS A 161 -6.55 5.60 -9.29
C CYS A 161 -7.14 5.40 -10.70
N GLY A 162 -7.95 4.36 -10.86
CA GLY A 162 -8.61 4.02 -12.12
C GLY A 162 -10.08 3.64 -11.95
N PRO A 163 -10.78 3.45 -13.07
CA PRO A 163 -12.20 3.10 -13.10
C PRO A 163 -12.50 1.74 -12.45
N GLU A 164 -11.52 0.85 -12.35
CA GLU A 164 -11.63 -0.43 -11.65
C GLU A 164 -11.89 -0.25 -10.15
N PHE A 165 -11.36 0.85 -9.59
CA PHE A 165 -11.41 1.16 -8.16
C PHE A 165 -12.21 2.41 -7.83
N SER A 166 -12.70 3.17 -8.82
CA SER A 166 -13.47 4.38 -8.58
C SER A 166 -14.61 4.57 -9.56
N SER A 167 -15.84 4.60 -9.04
CA SER A 167 -17.03 4.95 -9.82
C SER A 167 -17.00 6.41 -10.32
N GLN A 168 -16.29 7.31 -9.63
CA GLN A 168 -16.10 8.71 -10.09
C GLN A 168 -15.18 8.78 -11.31
N TRP A 169 -14.17 7.91 -11.40
CA TRP A 169 -13.40 7.77 -12.63
C TRP A 169 -14.23 7.23 -13.78
N VAL A 170 -15.12 6.26 -13.53
CA VAL A 170 -16.05 5.76 -14.56
C VAL A 170 -16.93 6.90 -15.11
N GLU A 171 -17.48 7.74 -14.24
CA GLU A 171 -18.32 8.87 -14.67
C GLU A 171 -17.49 9.94 -15.40
N GLU A 172 -16.24 10.22 -14.96
CA GLU A 172 -15.35 11.16 -15.66
C GLU A 172 -14.98 10.67 -17.07
N LEU A 173 -14.66 9.37 -17.21
CA LEU A 173 -14.36 8.79 -18.53
C LEU A 173 -15.57 8.78 -19.46
N LYS A 174 -16.78 8.56 -18.95
CA LYS A 174 -18.02 8.67 -19.73
C LYS A 174 -18.28 10.10 -20.20
N ALA A 175 -17.98 11.09 -19.35
CA ALA A 175 -18.23 12.49 -19.65
C ALA A 175 -17.19 13.08 -20.63
N HIS A 176 -15.93 12.67 -20.55
CA HIS A 176 -14.81 13.30 -21.23
C HIS A 176 -14.07 12.36 -22.22
N GLY A 177 -14.40 11.07 -22.23
CA GLY A 177 -13.64 10.07 -22.98
C GLY A 177 -12.32 9.68 -22.30
N PRO A 178 -11.50 8.82 -22.96
CA PRO A 178 -10.19 8.38 -22.47
C PRO A 178 -9.24 9.54 -22.17
N VAL A 179 -8.31 9.35 -21.28
CA VAL A 179 -7.17 10.26 -21.05
C VAL A 179 -6.13 9.94 -22.11
N ARG A 180 -6.01 10.80 -23.12
CA ARG A 180 -5.03 10.63 -24.18
C ARG A 180 -3.71 11.27 -23.81
N MET A 181 -2.63 10.52 -23.93
CA MET A 181 -1.27 10.96 -23.69
C MET A 181 -0.43 10.74 -24.95
N LEU A 182 0.87 10.99 -24.89
CA LEU A 182 1.79 10.84 -26.00
C LEU A 182 1.57 9.53 -26.77
N GLU A 183 1.40 9.63 -28.09
CA GLU A 183 1.30 8.49 -29.00
C GLU A 183 2.67 7.84 -29.26
N GLY A 184 2.65 6.58 -29.68
CA GLY A 184 3.86 5.86 -30.16
C GLY A 184 4.70 5.19 -29.10
N THR A 185 4.17 5.00 -27.90
CA THR A 185 4.79 4.16 -26.90
C THR A 185 4.15 2.76 -26.96
N ASP A 186 4.96 1.69 -26.99
CA ASP A 186 4.50 0.30 -26.94
C ASP A 186 3.83 -0.08 -25.62
N VAL A 187 3.83 0.83 -24.67
CA VAL A 187 3.07 0.75 -23.43
C VAL A 187 1.69 1.32 -23.73
N GLU A 188 0.65 0.61 -23.36
CA GLU A 188 -0.72 1.11 -23.36
C GLU A 188 -0.72 2.53 -22.82
N THR A 189 -0.85 3.49 -23.73
CA THR A 189 -0.48 4.88 -23.54
C THR A 189 -1.42 5.64 -22.63
N SER A 190 -2.48 4.98 -22.23
CA SER A 190 -3.41 5.51 -21.25
C SER A 190 -3.89 4.38 -20.37
N PHE A 191 -3.66 4.50 -19.08
CA PHE A 191 -4.21 3.64 -18.04
C PHE A 191 -5.73 3.44 -18.18
N HIS A 192 -6.40 4.29 -18.96
CA HIS A 192 -7.84 4.35 -19.14
C HIS A 192 -8.32 4.06 -20.56
N ASP A 193 -7.44 3.94 -21.56
CA ASP A 193 -7.84 3.80 -22.96
C ASP A 193 -8.50 2.46 -23.28
N ASN A 194 -8.09 1.38 -22.64
CA ASN A 194 -8.56 0.03 -22.91
C ASN A 194 -9.59 -0.50 -21.91
N VAL A 195 -10.13 0.38 -21.07
CA VAL A 195 -11.12 -0.02 -20.08
C VAL A 195 -12.50 -0.15 -20.70
N ASP A 196 -12.98 -1.38 -20.81
CA ASP A 196 -14.38 -1.65 -21.13
C ASP A 196 -15.25 -1.33 -19.91
N LEU A 197 -15.71 -0.07 -19.86
CA LEU A 197 -16.51 0.46 -18.74
C LEU A 197 -17.79 -0.32 -18.49
N GLU A 198 -18.32 -1.04 -19.49
CA GLU A 198 -19.50 -1.89 -19.33
C GLU A 198 -19.17 -3.21 -18.62
N LYS A 199 -17.97 -3.74 -18.84
CA LYS A 199 -17.52 -4.98 -18.20
C LYS A 199 -17.05 -4.81 -16.76
N LEU A 200 -16.74 -3.58 -16.33
CA LEU A 200 -16.23 -3.32 -14.98
C LEU A 200 -17.26 -3.51 -13.86
N ASN A 201 -18.57 -3.56 -14.15
CA ASN A 201 -19.58 -3.35 -13.13
C ASN A 201 -20.50 -4.55 -12.87
N TYR A 202 -20.01 -5.55 -12.13
CA TYR A 202 -20.88 -6.39 -11.32
C TYR A 202 -21.54 -5.61 -10.15
N THR A 203 -20.97 -4.49 -9.71
CA THR A 203 -21.49 -3.67 -8.60
C THR A 203 -22.84 -3.03 -8.89
N LYS A 204 -23.23 -2.83 -10.15
CA LYS A 204 -24.56 -2.31 -10.54
C LYS A 204 -25.58 -3.41 -10.82
N ARG A 205 -25.20 -4.68 -10.75
CA ARG A 205 -26.13 -5.80 -10.95
C ARG A 205 -26.82 -6.15 -9.62
N GLU A 206 -28.08 -6.51 -9.67
CA GLU A 206 -28.82 -7.02 -8.50
C GLU A 206 -28.15 -8.25 -7.88
N HIS A 207 -27.50 -9.07 -8.70
CA HIS A 207 -26.77 -10.27 -8.30
C HIS A 207 -25.31 -10.22 -8.74
N ASN A 208 -24.42 -10.30 -7.76
CA ASN A 208 -22.99 -10.48 -8.01
C ASN A 208 -22.55 -11.87 -7.52
N PRO A 209 -22.22 -12.81 -8.44
CA PRO A 209 -21.91 -14.20 -8.07
C PRO A 209 -20.67 -14.31 -7.19
N TYR A 210 -19.73 -13.37 -7.30
CA TYR A 210 -18.50 -13.36 -6.49
C TYR A 210 -18.78 -12.96 -5.04
N ILE A 211 -19.66 -11.97 -4.81
CA ILE A 211 -20.09 -11.58 -3.45
C ILE A 211 -20.91 -12.71 -2.83
N GLU A 212 -21.81 -13.34 -3.59
CA GLU A 212 -22.57 -14.49 -3.10
C GLU A 212 -21.68 -15.67 -2.71
N ALA A 213 -20.68 -15.98 -3.55
CA ALA A 213 -19.69 -17.01 -3.25
C ALA A 213 -18.83 -16.63 -2.04
N PHE A 214 -18.45 -15.35 -1.91
CA PHE A 214 -17.72 -14.85 -0.75
C PHE A 214 -18.46 -15.13 0.55
N TRP A 215 -19.73 -14.81 0.64
CA TRP A 215 -20.53 -15.04 1.85
C TRP A 215 -20.83 -16.52 2.15
N LYS A 216 -20.72 -17.41 1.16
CA LYS A 216 -20.74 -18.87 1.37
C LYS A 216 -19.40 -19.41 1.85
N TRP A 217 -18.30 -18.79 1.45
CA TRP A 217 -16.93 -19.21 1.73
C TRP A 217 -16.35 -18.57 2.99
N PHE A 218 -16.59 -17.29 3.22
CA PHE A 218 -16.01 -16.49 4.31
C PHE A 218 -16.22 -17.11 5.71
N PRO A 219 -17.42 -17.65 6.06
CA PRO A 219 -17.61 -18.32 7.34
C PRO A 219 -16.63 -19.49 7.60
N LYS A 220 -16.24 -20.17 6.52
CA LYS A 220 -15.29 -21.30 6.59
C LYS A 220 -13.84 -20.80 6.61
N ALA A 221 -13.55 -19.68 5.98
CA ALA A 221 -12.22 -19.09 5.93
C ALA A 221 -11.87 -18.36 7.23
N LEU A 222 -12.83 -17.70 7.88
CA LEU A 222 -12.63 -16.85 9.05
C LEU A 222 -11.81 -17.51 10.18
N PRO A 223 -11.99 -18.78 10.57
CA PRO A 223 -11.19 -19.41 11.60
C PRO A 223 -9.69 -19.55 11.27
N HIS A 224 -9.33 -19.48 9.99
CA HIS A 224 -7.95 -19.60 9.51
C HIS A 224 -7.26 -18.24 9.34
N LEU A 225 -8.04 -17.14 9.36
CA LEU A 225 -7.51 -15.81 9.10
C LEU A 225 -6.74 -15.26 10.30
N LYS A 226 -5.57 -14.67 10.03
CA LYS A 226 -4.81 -13.82 10.93
C LYS A 226 -4.96 -12.35 10.54
N HIS A 227 -5.16 -12.06 9.26
CA HIS A 227 -5.43 -10.72 8.74
C HIS A 227 -6.66 -10.72 7.84
N TYR A 228 -7.57 -9.78 8.08
CA TYR A 228 -8.70 -9.48 7.21
C TYR A 228 -8.74 -7.99 6.94
N ARG A 229 -8.50 -7.62 5.69
CA ARG A 229 -8.42 -6.22 5.24
C ARG A 229 -9.50 -5.94 4.21
N ILE A 230 -10.25 -4.87 4.40
CA ILE A 230 -11.23 -4.39 3.42
C ILE A 230 -10.66 -3.17 2.72
N THR A 231 -10.62 -3.25 1.39
CA THR A 231 -10.14 -2.20 0.47
C THR A 231 -11.19 -1.98 -0.63
N GLY A 232 -10.81 -1.37 -1.75
CA GLY A 232 -11.65 -1.20 -2.93
C GLY A 232 -11.75 0.24 -3.37
N GLY A 233 -12.93 0.68 -3.76
CA GLY A 233 -13.22 2.09 -3.99
C GLY A 233 -13.18 2.85 -2.67
N GLU A 234 -14.35 3.16 -2.10
CA GLU A 234 -14.47 3.55 -0.71
C GLU A 234 -15.24 2.47 0.05
N PRO A 235 -14.59 1.69 0.93
CA PRO A 235 -15.22 0.58 1.65
C PRO A 235 -16.47 0.98 2.44
N LEU A 236 -16.50 2.20 2.99
CA LEU A 236 -17.64 2.67 3.76
C LEU A 236 -18.91 2.90 2.91
N MET A 237 -18.75 2.95 1.57
CA MET A 237 -19.89 2.99 0.64
C MET A 237 -20.47 1.60 0.31
N SER A 238 -19.84 0.53 0.80
CA SER A 238 -20.31 -0.84 0.59
C SER A 238 -21.12 -1.36 1.79
N LYS A 239 -22.31 -1.90 1.51
CA LYS A 239 -23.09 -2.61 2.54
C LYS A 239 -22.38 -3.85 3.09
N ASP A 240 -21.54 -4.49 2.27
CA ASP A 240 -20.83 -5.71 2.63
C ASP A 240 -19.67 -5.44 3.61
N THR A 241 -19.13 -4.22 3.65
CA THR A 241 -18.20 -3.77 4.70
C THR A 241 -18.89 -3.80 6.07
N PHE A 242 -20.07 -3.20 6.19
CA PHE A 242 -20.83 -3.22 7.44
C PHE A 242 -21.29 -4.63 7.82
N LYS A 243 -21.71 -5.42 6.83
CA LYS A 243 -22.05 -6.83 7.05
C LYS A 243 -20.83 -7.62 7.57
N SER A 244 -19.61 -7.32 7.10
CA SER A 244 -18.39 -7.93 7.62
C SER A 244 -18.15 -7.59 9.09
N ILE A 245 -18.36 -6.33 9.49
CA ILE A 245 -18.21 -5.89 10.89
C ILE A 245 -19.22 -6.62 11.78
N GLU A 246 -20.51 -6.65 11.41
CA GLU A 246 -21.54 -7.36 12.16
C GLU A 246 -21.22 -8.86 12.26
N TRP A 247 -20.77 -9.47 11.14
CA TRP A 247 -20.38 -10.88 11.14
C TRP A 247 -19.24 -11.18 12.12
N LEU A 248 -18.24 -10.30 12.21
CA LEU A 248 -17.13 -10.45 13.16
C LEU A 248 -17.57 -10.30 14.62
N ILE A 249 -18.55 -9.44 14.90
CA ILE A 249 -19.14 -9.30 16.25
C ILE A 249 -19.82 -10.61 16.67
N GLU A 250 -20.57 -11.22 15.76
CA GLU A 250 -21.34 -12.44 16.01
C GLU A 250 -20.48 -13.72 15.99
N ASN A 251 -19.37 -13.70 15.24
CA ASN A 251 -18.48 -14.86 15.02
C ASN A 251 -17.03 -14.49 15.37
N PRO A 252 -16.63 -14.51 16.65
CA PRO A 252 -15.34 -14.05 17.08
C PRO A 252 -14.18 -14.87 16.53
N ASN A 253 -13.12 -14.18 16.06
CA ASN A 253 -11.78 -14.71 15.87
C ASN A 253 -10.79 -13.77 16.58
N ARG A 254 -10.42 -14.12 17.81
CA ARG A 254 -9.58 -13.28 18.68
C ARG A 254 -8.12 -13.21 18.26
N ASP A 255 -7.71 -13.98 17.27
CA ASP A 255 -6.37 -13.90 16.65
C ASP A 255 -6.36 -13.01 15.41
N LEU A 256 -7.53 -12.55 14.96
CA LEU A 256 -7.69 -11.77 13.73
C LEU A 256 -7.30 -10.31 13.92
N GLU A 257 -6.44 -9.80 13.08
CA GLU A 257 -6.22 -8.37 12.87
C GLU A 257 -7.14 -7.90 11.74
N PHE A 258 -8.13 -7.09 12.09
CA PHE A 258 -9.09 -6.52 11.14
C PHE A 258 -8.69 -5.13 10.73
N SER A 259 -8.77 -4.81 9.45
CA SER A 259 -8.44 -3.48 8.96
C SER A 259 -9.33 -3.01 7.80
N ILE A 260 -9.49 -1.69 7.71
CA ILE A 260 -10.24 -1.02 6.64
C ILE A 260 -9.40 0.13 6.11
N ASN A 261 -9.29 0.24 4.77
CA ASN A 261 -8.75 1.42 4.11
C ASN A 261 -9.92 2.36 3.79
N THR A 262 -9.83 3.62 4.19
CA THR A 262 -10.85 4.62 3.86
C THR A 262 -10.23 5.96 3.52
N ASN A 263 -10.88 6.70 2.63
CA ASN A 263 -10.53 8.08 2.32
C ASN A 263 -11.03 9.08 3.37
N MET A 264 -11.80 8.59 4.35
CA MET A 264 -12.38 9.36 5.46
C MET A 264 -13.22 10.58 5.05
N SER A 265 -13.64 10.70 3.79
CA SER A 265 -14.41 11.84 3.26
C SER A 265 -15.82 11.47 2.81
N VAL A 266 -16.36 10.37 3.35
CA VAL A 266 -17.75 9.99 3.13
C VAL A 266 -18.72 10.96 3.85
N PRO A 267 -20.01 11.05 3.44
CA PRO A 267 -21.00 11.86 4.16
C PRO A 267 -21.08 11.52 5.66
N ASP A 268 -21.35 12.54 6.50
CA ASP A 268 -21.36 12.40 7.98
C ASP A 268 -22.25 11.26 8.46
N LYS A 269 -23.45 11.11 7.91
CA LYS A 269 -24.35 10.00 8.28
C LYS A 269 -23.72 8.61 8.11
N LEU A 270 -22.89 8.44 7.09
CA LEU A 270 -22.20 7.19 6.81
C LEU A 270 -20.98 7.03 7.71
N TRP A 271 -20.31 8.14 7.98
CA TRP A 271 -19.22 8.20 8.95
C TRP A 271 -19.68 7.84 10.36
N ASP A 272 -20.76 8.45 10.84
CA ASP A 272 -21.33 8.16 12.17
C ASP A 272 -21.75 6.69 12.31
N LYS A 273 -22.35 6.12 11.26
CA LYS A 273 -22.66 4.69 11.21
C LYS A 273 -21.41 3.82 11.32
N PHE A 274 -20.31 4.24 10.66
CA PHE A 274 -19.04 3.53 10.72
C PHE A 274 -18.43 3.60 12.11
N ILE A 275 -18.41 4.78 12.74
CA ILE A 275 -17.90 4.98 14.10
C ILE A 275 -18.66 4.09 15.10
N ASP A 276 -19.99 4.06 15.03
CA ASP A 276 -20.80 3.15 15.86
C ASP A 276 -20.42 1.68 15.65
N ALA A 277 -20.29 1.26 14.40
CA ALA A 277 -19.98 -0.13 14.06
C ALA A 277 -18.60 -0.57 14.59
N ILE A 278 -17.53 0.26 14.41
CA ILE A 278 -16.20 -0.10 14.92
C ILE A 278 -16.11 -0.04 16.44
N GLN A 279 -16.85 0.86 17.10
CA GLN A 279 -16.94 0.89 18.56
C GLN A 279 -17.63 -0.37 19.11
N ARG A 280 -18.69 -0.85 18.47
CA ARG A 280 -19.35 -2.11 18.84
C ARG A 280 -18.41 -3.31 18.62
N LEU A 281 -17.67 -3.33 17.51
CA LEU A 281 -16.67 -4.37 17.24
C LEU A 281 -15.57 -4.36 18.31
N GLU A 282 -15.05 -3.18 18.67
CA GLU A 282 -14.03 -3.04 19.72
C GLU A 282 -14.56 -3.56 21.07
N LYS A 283 -15.76 -3.12 21.48
CA LYS A 283 -16.39 -3.53 22.75
C LYS A 283 -16.67 -5.04 22.81
N SER A 284 -16.94 -5.68 21.68
CA SER A 284 -17.19 -7.13 21.62
C SER A 284 -15.94 -7.97 21.90
N LYS A 285 -14.72 -7.39 21.72
CA LYS A 285 -13.45 -8.13 21.80
C LYS A 285 -13.39 -9.36 20.90
N SER A 286 -14.11 -9.29 19.77
CA SER A 286 -14.23 -10.39 18.80
C SER A 286 -13.00 -10.55 17.93
N VAL A 287 -12.18 -9.52 17.82
CA VAL A 287 -10.94 -9.51 17.04
C VAL A 287 -9.76 -9.07 17.91
N LYS A 288 -8.54 -9.45 17.51
CA LYS A 288 -7.31 -9.10 18.21
C LYS A 288 -7.04 -7.60 18.15
N ARG A 289 -7.20 -7.01 16.96
CA ARG A 289 -6.86 -5.60 16.68
C ARG A 289 -7.76 -5.04 15.60
N ILE A 290 -8.03 -3.74 15.68
CA ILE A 290 -8.70 -2.97 14.63
C ILE A 290 -7.73 -1.88 14.15
N THR A 291 -7.46 -1.82 12.84
CA THR A 291 -6.65 -0.76 12.23
C THR A 291 -7.43 -0.07 11.11
N ILE A 292 -7.53 1.25 11.20
CA ILE A 292 -8.14 2.08 10.16
C ILE A 292 -7.02 2.78 9.40
N TYR A 293 -6.90 2.47 8.10
CA TYR A 293 -5.95 3.12 7.22
C TYR A 293 -6.58 4.35 6.59
N SER A 294 -6.00 5.52 6.88
CA SER A 294 -6.37 6.80 6.28
C SER A 294 -5.44 7.10 5.11
N SER A 295 -6.01 7.25 3.93
CA SER A 295 -5.21 7.44 2.71
C SER A 295 -4.98 8.92 2.40
N VAL A 296 -3.73 9.39 2.45
CA VAL A 296 -3.32 10.76 2.10
C VAL A 296 -1.82 10.81 1.79
N GLU A 297 -1.41 11.48 0.70
CA GLU A 297 -0.04 11.48 0.19
C GLU A 297 0.68 12.83 0.30
N GLY A 298 0.00 13.88 0.73
CA GLY A 298 0.54 15.23 0.83
C GLY A 298 -0.25 16.08 1.81
N TRP A 299 -0.11 17.39 1.73
CA TRP A 299 -0.68 18.33 2.68
C TRP A 299 -1.60 19.37 2.02
N GLY A 300 -2.75 19.64 2.64
CA GLY A 300 -3.67 20.70 2.24
C GLY A 300 -4.13 20.58 0.78
N GLU A 301 -4.13 21.69 0.06
CA GLU A 301 -4.56 21.77 -1.34
C GLU A 301 -3.82 20.81 -2.27
N ARG A 302 -2.55 20.46 -1.96
CA ARG A 302 -1.78 19.47 -2.75
C ARG A 302 -2.34 18.06 -2.58
N ALA A 303 -2.77 17.72 -1.38
CA ALA A 303 -3.46 16.45 -1.14
C ALA A 303 -4.84 16.42 -1.83
N GLU A 304 -5.57 17.53 -1.81
CA GLU A 304 -6.87 17.68 -2.48
C GLU A 304 -6.76 17.62 -4.01
N TYR A 305 -5.67 18.20 -4.57
CA TYR A 305 -5.35 18.05 -5.99
C TYR A 305 -5.11 16.60 -6.39
N ALA A 306 -4.25 15.91 -5.65
CA ALA A 306 -3.95 14.50 -5.90
C ALA A 306 -5.17 13.59 -5.69
N ARG A 307 -6.07 13.95 -4.77
CA ARG A 307 -7.27 13.22 -4.39
C ARG A 307 -8.54 14.04 -4.63
N THR A 308 -8.85 14.35 -5.87
CA THR A 308 -10.03 15.14 -6.20
C THR A 308 -11.30 14.60 -5.53
N GLY A 309 -11.89 15.43 -4.68
CA GLY A 309 -13.02 15.10 -3.81
C GLY A 309 -12.65 14.94 -2.33
N LEU A 310 -11.36 15.08 -1.98
CA LEU A 310 -10.89 15.14 -0.61
C LEU A 310 -11.23 16.51 0.01
N ASP A 311 -11.70 16.50 1.24
CA ASP A 311 -11.68 17.62 2.18
C ASP A 311 -10.58 17.30 3.20
N PHE A 312 -9.46 17.98 3.10
CA PHE A 312 -8.28 17.69 3.92
C PHE A 312 -8.48 18.00 5.40
N GLU A 313 -9.19 19.07 5.72
CA GLU A 313 -9.47 19.42 7.13
C GLU A 313 -10.48 18.44 7.77
N LEU A 314 -11.46 17.98 7.01
CA LEU A 314 -12.36 16.92 7.46
C LEU A 314 -11.62 15.60 7.70
N LEU A 315 -10.69 15.24 6.81
CA LEU A 315 -9.82 14.05 6.99
C LEU A 315 -9.03 14.17 8.29
N ARG A 316 -8.37 15.31 8.54
CA ARG A 316 -7.59 15.53 9.76
C ARG A 316 -8.45 15.35 11.02
N LYS A 317 -9.62 15.97 11.03
CA LYS A 317 -10.59 15.85 12.14
C LYS A 317 -11.01 14.41 12.40
N ARG A 318 -11.27 13.63 11.34
CA ARG A 318 -11.68 12.24 11.45
C ARG A 318 -10.54 11.30 11.87
N VAL A 319 -9.32 11.56 11.41
CA VAL A 319 -8.12 10.87 11.91
C VAL A 319 -7.97 11.08 13.41
N GLU A 320 -8.09 12.31 13.90
CA GLU A 320 -8.02 12.59 15.33
C GLU A 320 -9.17 11.94 16.12
N GLN A 321 -10.36 11.87 15.55
CA GLN A 321 -11.50 11.19 16.17
C GLN A 321 -11.20 9.69 16.38
N ILE A 322 -10.61 9.02 15.39
CA ILE A 322 -10.19 7.62 15.51
C ILE A 322 -9.05 7.47 16.53
N ALA A 323 -8.05 8.36 16.49
CA ALA A 323 -6.90 8.30 17.40
C ALA A 323 -7.28 8.50 18.89
N GLN A 324 -8.45 9.05 19.17
CA GLN A 324 -8.99 9.18 20.54
C GLN A 324 -9.73 7.92 21.02
N MET A 325 -9.97 6.94 20.14
CA MET A 325 -10.69 5.71 20.51
C MET A 325 -9.73 4.70 21.17
N ASP A 326 -10.23 4.06 22.21
CA ASP A 326 -9.46 3.00 22.87
C ASP A 326 -9.29 1.78 21.94
N ASN A 327 -8.08 1.21 21.93
CA ASN A 327 -7.71 -0.02 21.22
C ASN A 327 -7.98 -0.04 19.70
N ILE A 328 -8.17 1.12 19.07
CA ILE A 328 -8.25 1.26 17.62
C ILE A 328 -7.01 2.01 17.13
N ARG A 329 -6.31 1.42 16.17
CA ARG A 329 -5.17 2.04 15.52
C ARG A 329 -5.64 2.82 14.29
N VAL A 330 -5.14 4.04 14.11
CA VAL A 330 -5.18 4.75 12.85
C VAL A 330 -3.80 4.73 12.20
N ASN A 331 -3.74 4.37 10.94
CA ASN A 331 -2.49 4.32 10.18
C ASN A 331 -2.61 5.24 8.96
N ILE A 332 -1.80 6.28 8.90
CA ILE A 332 -1.72 7.15 7.73
C ILE A 332 -1.04 6.37 6.61
N MET A 333 -1.74 6.16 5.51
CA MET A 333 -1.25 5.44 4.34
C MET A 333 -1.00 6.42 3.21
N ALA A 334 0.28 6.68 2.95
CA ALA A 334 0.74 7.64 1.96
C ALA A 334 1.35 6.91 0.75
N ALA A 335 0.56 6.70 -0.31
CA ALA A 335 1.06 6.14 -1.58
C ALA A 335 1.98 7.15 -2.27
N PHE A 336 3.26 7.14 -1.87
CA PHE A 336 4.25 8.15 -2.24
C PHE A 336 4.45 8.24 -3.75
N ASN A 337 4.22 9.40 -4.30
CA ASN A 337 4.29 9.69 -5.73
C ASN A 337 4.79 11.13 -5.97
N ILE A 338 4.83 11.56 -7.23
CA ILE A 338 5.36 12.87 -7.61
C ILE A 338 4.66 14.05 -6.94
N PHE A 339 3.33 13.97 -6.68
CA PHE A 339 2.57 15.01 -5.98
C PHE A 339 2.86 15.07 -4.48
N SER A 340 3.53 14.05 -3.93
CA SER A 340 3.94 14.03 -2.52
C SER A 340 5.16 14.91 -2.25
N VAL A 341 6.03 15.08 -3.25
CA VAL A 341 7.42 15.54 -3.10
C VAL A 341 7.53 16.85 -2.31
N THR A 342 6.71 17.85 -2.62
CA THR A 342 6.87 19.22 -2.10
C THR A 342 6.03 19.55 -0.87
N SER A 343 5.30 18.56 -0.32
CA SER A 343 4.47 18.77 0.88
C SER A 343 4.48 17.58 1.85
N PHE A 344 5.33 16.60 1.60
CA PHE A 344 5.43 15.42 2.45
C PHE A 344 6.07 15.72 3.81
N ASP A 345 6.95 16.70 3.87
CA ASP A 345 7.51 17.25 5.10
C ASP A 345 6.41 17.69 6.07
N LYS A 346 5.41 18.46 5.60
CA LYS A 346 4.26 18.91 6.40
C LYS A 346 3.36 17.76 6.84
N LEU A 347 3.19 16.76 5.98
CA LEU A 347 2.47 15.54 6.35
C LEU A 347 3.21 14.80 7.47
N LEU A 348 4.54 14.67 7.39
CA LEU A 348 5.36 14.06 8.43
C LEU A 348 5.32 14.85 9.74
N GLU A 349 5.34 16.19 9.70
CA GLU A 349 5.19 17.04 10.86
C GLU A 349 3.88 16.74 11.59
N TRP A 350 2.76 16.73 10.87
CA TRP A 350 1.46 16.41 11.44
C TRP A 350 1.39 14.98 12.00
N VAL A 351 1.91 14.00 11.27
CA VAL A 351 1.96 12.60 11.76
C VAL A 351 2.80 12.50 13.02
N TYR A 352 3.94 13.23 13.09
CA TYR A 352 4.79 13.28 14.27
C TYR A 352 4.05 13.90 15.46
N GLU A 353 3.33 15.01 15.29
CA GLU A 353 2.49 15.63 16.31
C GLU A 353 1.42 14.67 16.83
N LEU A 354 0.74 13.95 15.92
CA LEU A 354 -0.24 12.93 16.31
C LEU A 354 0.42 11.80 17.12
N LYS A 355 1.59 11.33 16.71
CA LYS A 355 2.35 10.31 17.45
C LYS A 355 2.76 10.82 18.84
N GLN A 356 3.20 12.07 18.96
CA GLN A 356 3.52 12.68 20.25
C GLN A 356 2.29 12.80 21.15
N LYS A 357 1.14 13.11 20.60
CA LYS A 357 -0.12 13.30 21.33
C LYS A 357 -0.75 11.97 21.78
N TYR A 358 -0.78 10.97 20.92
CA TYR A 358 -1.56 9.74 21.13
C TYR A 358 -0.73 8.50 21.46
N ASN A 359 0.51 8.38 20.98
CA ASN A 359 1.40 7.25 21.27
C ASN A 359 2.14 7.30 22.62
N PRO A 360 2.19 8.39 23.42
CA PRO A 360 2.86 8.40 24.72
C PRO A 360 2.40 7.29 25.67
N ASN A 361 1.18 6.81 25.47
CA ASN A 361 0.59 5.71 26.27
C ASN A 361 0.74 4.33 25.60
N SER A 362 1.40 4.25 24.44
CA SER A 362 1.61 2.99 23.74
C SER A 362 2.52 2.03 24.49
N ASN A 363 2.43 0.75 24.18
CA ASN A 363 3.33 -0.26 24.73
C ASN A 363 4.79 -0.01 24.35
N LEU A 364 5.05 0.51 23.17
CA LEU A 364 6.39 0.87 22.75
C LEU A 364 7.02 1.91 23.67
N VAL A 365 6.29 2.97 24.00
CA VAL A 365 6.75 4.00 24.94
C VAL A 365 6.94 3.44 26.35
N ARG A 366 6.04 2.58 26.82
CA ARG A 366 6.19 1.91 28.13
C ARG A 366 7.39 0.99 28.15
N PHE A 367 7.61 0.26 27.08
CA PHE A 367 8.78 -0.60 26.90
C PHE A 367 10.07 0.20 27.03
N TYR A 368 10.22 1.31 26.29
CA TYR A 368 11.39 2.17 26.38
C TYR A 368 11.57 2.85 27.73
N LYS A 369 10.50 3.32 28.35
CA LYS A 369 10.58 3.87 29.72
C LYS A 369 11.08 2.85 30.73
N LYS A 370 10.77 1.55 30.52
CA LYS A 370 11.16 0.47 31.44
C LYS A 370 12.56 -0.06 31.17
N THR A 371 12.94 -0.23 29.90
CA THR A 371 14.16 -0.94 29.50
C THR A 371 15.27 0.00 29.05
N GLY A 372 14.96 1.26 28.77
CA GLY A 372 15.87 2.19 28.07
C GLY A 372 16.00 1.86 26.58
N PHE A 373 16.64 2.76 25.84
CA PHE A 373 16.78 2.65 24.37
C PHE A 373 17.85 1.65 23.91
N GLN A 374 18.55 0.98 24.82
CA GLN A 374 19.59 -0.02 24.50
C GLN A 374 19.05 -1.45 24.37
N ALA A 375 17.74 -1.64 24.57
CA ALA A 375 17.13 -2.96 24.47
C ALA A 375 17.05 -3.44 23.01
N ASN A 376 17.12 -4.75 22.80
CA ASN A 376 16.94 -5.39 21.50
C ASN A 376 15.45 -5.27 21.08
N LEU A 377 15.17 -4.34 20.17
CA LEU A 377 13.82 -3.88 19.80
C LEU A 377 12.85 -5.00 19.45
N ASN A 378 13.28 -5.96 18.65
CA ASN A 378 12.35 -6.95 18.12
C ASN A 378 11.99 -8.04 19.15
N LYS A 379 12.98 -8.63 19.80
CA LYS A 379 12.76 -9.76 20.70
C LYS A 379 12.16 -9.34 22.05
N ASP A 380 12.71 -8.26 22.61
CA ASP A 380 12.31 -7.82 23.95
C ASP A 380 10.98 -7.05 23.90
N PHE A 381 10.70 -6.33 22.80
CA PHE A 381 9.42 -5.64 22.61
C PHE A 381 8.28 -6.63 22.34
N VAL A 382 8.46 -7.65 21.51
CA VAL A 382 7.45 -8.69 21.28
C VAL A 382 7.12 -9.39 22.59
N ALA A 383 8.14 -9.83 23.35
CA ALA A 383 7.92 -10.46 24.65
C ALA A 383 7.27 -9.53 25.68
N TYR A 384 7.49 -8.21 25.60
CA TYR A 384 6.83 -7.22 26.45
C TYR A 384 5.38 -6.98 26.01
N SER A 385 5.15 -6.87 24.71
CA SER A 385 3.83 -6.66 24.09
C SER A 385 2.89 -7.83 24.38
N ASP A 386 3.38 -9.07 24.29
CA ASP A 386 2.60 -10.26 24.61
C ASP A 386 2.12 -10.30 26.07
N LYS A 387 2.92 -9.75 26.98
CA LYS A 387 2.56 -9.64 28.41
C LYS A 387 1.69 -8.42 28.74
N ASN A 388 1.60 -7.45 27.83
CA ASN A 388 0.90 -6.18 28.03
C ASN A 388 0.06 -5.79 26.79
N PRO A 389 -0.91 -6.61 26.41
CA PRO A 389 -1.62 -6.46 25.10
C PRO A 389 -2.48 -5.20 24.98
N SER A 390 -2.73 -4.48 26.06
CA SER A 390 -3.73 -3.42 26.12
C SER A 390 -3.28 -2.02 25.63
N HIS A 391 -2.05 -1.86 25.11
CA HIS A 391 -1.56 -0.52 24.76
C HIS A 391 -0.61 -0.55 23.55
N GLU A 392 -1.19 -0.75 22.37
CA GLU A 392 -0.46 -0.74 21.12
C GLU A 392 -0.24 0.70 20.59
N ILE A 393 0.61 0.82 19.56
CA ILE A 393 0.78 2.08 18.83
C ILE A 393 -0.57 2.49 18.25
N ILE A 394 -1.03 3.69 18.60
CA ILE A 394 -2.33 4.23 18.20
C ILE A 394 -2.23 4.85 16.80
N VAL A 395 -1.18 5.66 16.56
CA VAL A 395 -0.94 6.32 15.27
C VAL A 395 0.28 5.72 14.61
N GLY A 396 0.11 5.19 13.40
CA GLY A 396 1.18 4.68 12.54
C GLY A 396 1.23 5.41 11.20
N LEU A 397 2.32 5.17 10.46
CA LEU A 397 2.54 5.65 9.11
C LEU A 397 2.93 4.49 8.21
N ASP A 398 2.34 4.41 7.03
CA ASP A 398 2.74 3.50 5.97
C ASP A 398 3.02 4.28 4.70
N ILE A 399 4.17 4.05 4.07
CA ILE A 399 4.62 4.77 2.88
C ILE A 399 4.83 3.76 1.74
N PRO A 400 3.74 3.25 1.12
CA PRO A 400 3.88 2.46 -0.08
C PRO A 400 4.39 3.32 -1.23
N TYR A 401 5.29 2.76 -2.02
CA TYR A 401 5.82 3.41 -3.21
C TYR A 401 4.91 3.20 -4.41
N LEU A 402 4.39 4.28 -4.99
CA LEU A 402 3.58 4.25 -6.19
C LEU A 402 4.47 4.14 -7.43
N ARG A 403 4.37 3.03 -8.17
CA ARG A 403 5.07 2.79 -9.44
C ARG A 403 4.17 2.83 -10.66
N HIS A 404 2.88 2.74 -10.44
CA HIS A 404 1.86 2.80 -11.49
C HIS A 404 0.74 3.76 -11.09
N PRO A 405 0.31 4.62 -12.01
CA PRO A 405 0.86 4.79 -13.37
C PRO A 405 2.28 5.38 -13.36
N GLU A 406 3.15 4.91 -14.28
CA GLU A 406 4.59 5.20 -14.30
C GLU A 406 4.90 6.70 -14.35
N TYR A 407 4.12 7.48 -15.09
CA TYR A 407 4.31 8.93 -15.21
C TYR A 407 4.10 9.70 -13.88
N LEU A 408 3.60 9.05 -12.82
CA LEU A 408 3.51 9.60 -11.48
C LEU A 408 4.64 9.12 -10.55
N ASP A 409 5.57 8.33 -11.07
CA ASP A 409 6.70 7.84 -10.30
C ASP A 409 7.65 8.99 -9.96
N VAL A 410 8.11 9.04 -8.72
CA VAL A 410 9.04 10.06 -8.21
C VAL A 410 10.39 10.07 -8.92
N HIS A 411 10.75 9.01 -9.63
CA HIS A 411 12.02 8.96 -10.36
C HIS A 411 12.11 9.97 -11.51
N PHE A 412 10.99 10.51 -11.98
CA PHE A 412 10.97 11.58 -12.98
C PHE A 412 11.29 12.97 -12.42
N CYS A 413 11.30 13.15 -11.09
CA CYS A 413 11.68 14.41 -10.46
C CYS A 413 13.06 14.89 -10.88
N THR A 414 13.28 16.21 -10.87
CA THR A 414 14.59 16.80 -11.08
C THR A 414 15.53 16.59 -9.89
N HIS A 415 16.82 16.85 -10.09
CA HIS A 415 17.78 16.82 -8.99
C HIS A 415 17.49 17.90 -7.95
N ASP A 416 17.03 19.06 -8.37
CA ASP A 416 16.69 20.17 -7.48
C ASP A 416 15.53 19.82 -6.55
N LEU A 417 14.51 19.08 -7.03
CA LEU A 417 13.45 18.58 -6.16
C LEU A 417 13.97 17.54 -5.16
N LEU A 418 14.94 16.72 -5.54
CA LEU A 418 15.60 15.78 -4.63
C LEU A 418 16.36 16.52 -3.51
N GLU A 419 17.19 17.50 -3.88
CA GLU A 419 18.01 18.26 -2.94
C GLU A 419 17.18 19.18 -2.02
N ASN A 420 16.20 19.85 -2.59
CA ASN A 420 15.44 20.88 -1.86
C ASN A 420 14.29 20.33 -1.03
N TYR A 421 13.74 19.15 -1.38
CA TYR A 421 12.55 18.59 -0.71
C TYR A 421 12.79 17.18 -0.16
N LEU A 422 13.28 16.24 -0.97
CA LEU A 422 13.31 14.83 -0.54
C LEU A 422 14.40 14.54 0.49
N PHE A 423 15.61 15.07 0.32
CA PHE A 423 16.67 14.91 1.33
C PHE A 423 16.36 15.63 2.65
N PRO A 424 15.87 16.89 2.66
CA PRO A 424 15.42 17.53 3.89
C PRO A 424 14.30 16.75 4.61
N THR A 425 13.34 16.25 3.86
CA THR A 425 12.23 15.42 4.40
C THR A 425 12.75 14.13 5.03
N LEU A 426 13.70 13.46 4.37
CA LEU A 426 14.31 12.26 4.89
C LEU A 426 15.16 12.57 6.15
N ALA A 427 15.90 13.67 6.17
CA ALA A 427 16.66 14.13 7.33
C ALA A 427 15.72 14.44 8.52
N TYR A 428 14.64 15.19 8.28
CA TYR A 428 13.61 15.47 9.30
C TYR A 428 13.08 14.19 9.95
N MET A 429 12.75 13.18 9.13
CA MET A 429 12.24 11.91 9.64
C MET A 429 13.31 11.12 10.41
N SER A 430 14.56 11.11 9.92
CA SER A 430 15.68 10.38 10.55
C SER A 430 15.99 10.85 11.96
N GLU A 431 15.92 12.15 12.20
CA GLU A 431 16.14 12.75 13.52
C GLU A 431 15.05 12.38 14.53
N ARG A 432 13.89 11.90 14.07
CA ARG A 432 12.69 11.59 14.87
C ARG A 432 12.34 10.11 14.92
N VAL A 433 13.25 9.26 14.47
CA VAL A 433 13.09 7.80 14.58
C VAL A 433 13.24 7.38 16.04
N VAL A 434 12.36 6.51 16.51
CA VAL A 434 12.46 5.88 17.82
C VAL A 434 13.81 5.13 17.92
N ASN A 435 14.53 5.29 19.00
CA ASN A 435 15.92 4.82 19.21
C ASN A 435 16.98 5.53 18.36
N SER A 436 16.67 6.67 17.78
CA SER A 436 17.72 7.56 17.28
C SER A 436 18.56 8.11 18.43
N GLU A 437 19.68 8.70 18.12
CA GLU A 437 20.49 9.45 19.10
C GLU A 437 19.70 10.57 19.83
N TRP A 438 18.58 10.98 19.24
CA TRP A 438 17.68 12.03 19.73
C TRP A 438 16.64 11.55 20.73
N ASN A 439 16.57 10.25 21.02
CA ASN A 439 15.70 9.65 22.06
C ASN A 439 14.23 10.13 22.03
N THR A 440 13.55 10.00 20.89
CA THR A 440 12.14 10.39 20.75
C THR A 440 11.21 9.16 20.89
N PRO A 441 10.68 8.88 22.11
CA PRO A 441 9.94 7.65 22.38
C PRO A 441 8.65 7.48 21.59
N SER A 442 8.05 8.56 21.13
CA SER A 442 6.82 8.59 20.34
C SER A 442 7.09 9.00 18.89
N GLY A 443 8.33 8.80 18.39
CA GLY A 443 8.77 9.13 17.05
C GLY A 443 8.32 8.13 15.99
N PHE A 444 8.94 8.23 14.82
CA PHE A 444 8.74 7.30 13.72
C PHE A 444 9.35 5.93 14.04
N GLU A 445 8.70 4.88 13.54
CA GLU A 445 9.27 3.52 13.61
C GLU A 445 10.38 3.36 12.55
N GLY A 446 11.38 2.51 12.84
CA GLY A 446 12.47 2.27 11.88
C GLY A 446 11.97 1.79 10.51
N ILE A 447 10.91 0.97 10.48
CA ILE A 447 10.31 0.48 9.23
C ILE A 447 9.63 1.61 8.44
N GLU A 448 9.04 2.60 9.10
CA GLU A 448 8.44 3.78 8.44
C GLU A 448 9.53 4.61 7.76
N PHE A 449 10.65 4.85 8.46
CA PHE A 449 11.82 5.53 7.92
C PHE A 449 12.46 4.77 6.75
N ASP A 450 12.65 3.46 6.88
CA ASP A 450 13.26 2.63 5.85
C ASP A 450 12.44 2.63 4.54
N LYS A 451 11.12 2.76 4.63
CA LYS A 451 10.26 2.88 3.44
C LYS A 451 10.52 4.19 2.69
N LEU A 452 10.52 5.33 3.39
CA LEU A 452 10.83 6.62 2.77
C LEU A 452 12.27 6.64 2.23
N LYS A 453 13.23 6.15 3.03
CA LYS A 453 14.63 6.06 2.61
C LYS A 453 14.80 5.29 1.32
N ARG A 454 14.16 4.12 1.18
CA ARG A 454 14.24 3.32 -0.06
C ARG A 454 13.73 4.09 -1.27
N ILE A 455 12.63 4.85 -1.12
CA ILE A 455 12.07 5.67 -2.21
C ILE A 455 13.07 6.77 -2.61
N VAL A 456 13.56 7.54 -1.64
CA VAL A 456 14.50 8.66 -1.89
C VAL A 456 15.82 8.15 -2.48
N MET A 457 16.35 7.06 -1.94
CA MET A 457 17.61 6.48 -2.42
C MET A 457 17.46 5.82 -3.80
N HIS A 458 16.32 5.19 -4.08
CA HIS A 458 16.02 4.69 -5.43
C HIS A 458 16.09 5.83 -6.45
N ARG A 459 15.45 6.97 -6.15
CA ARG A 459 15.52 8.17 -7.00
C ARG A 459 16.96 8.71 -7.13
N ALA A 460 17.70 8.80 -6.03
CA ALA A 460 19.07 9.32 -6.04
C ALA A 460 20.03 8.44 -6.85
N HIS A 461 19.90 7.11 -6.75
CA HIS A 461 20.75 6.17 -7.50
C HIS A 461 20.38 6.08 -8.98
N TYR A 462 19.13 6.26 -9.32
CA TYR A 462 18.67 6.26 -10.71
C TYR A 462 19.40 7.30 -11.55
N ASN A 463 19.64 8.49 -10.99
CA ASN A 463 20.43 9.54 -11.66
C ASN A 463 21.91 9.19 -11.89
N LYS A 464 22.54 8.43 -10.98
CA LYS A 464 23.98 8.09 -11.11
C LYS A 464 24.25 7.06 -12.22
N LYS A 465 23.33 6.10 -12.41
CA LYS A 465 23.48 5.07 -13.45
C LYS A 465 23.18 5.59 -14.86
N ASN A 466 22.34 6.58 -14.99
CA ASN A 466 21.61 6.89 -16.22
C ASN A 466 22.12 8.09 -17.01
N HIS A 467 23.15 8.81 -16.52
CA HIS A 467 23.76 9.90 -17.28
C HIS A 467 24.46 9.45 -18.59
N ASN A 468 24.74 8.15 -18.74
CA ASN A 468 25.46 7.60 -19.89
C ASN A 468 24.64 6.64 -20.77
N ASP A 469 23.37 6.37 -20.44
CA ASP A 469 22.54 5.40 -21.17
C ASP A 469 21.45 6.13 -21.96
N ARG A 470 21.48 5.97 -23.30
CA ARG A 470 20.49 6.59 -24.22
C ARG A 470 19.08 6.10 -23.99
N GLU A 471 18.90 4.83 -23.65
CA GLU A 471 17.58 4.20 -23.45
C GLU A 471 16.88 4.82 -22.24
N THR A 472 17.60 4.98 -21.16
CA THR A 472 17.09 5.58 -19.91
C THR A 472 16.80 7.09 -20.05
N HIS A 473 17.57 7.80 -20.86
CA HIS A 473 17.28 9.21 -21.16
C HIS A 473 15.97 9.33 -21.94
N THR A 474 15.70 8.41 -22.84
CA THR A 474 14.45 8.36 -23.62
C THR A 474 13.26 8.06 -22.69
N ASP A 475 13.41 7.14 -21.73
CA ASP A 475 12.37 6.79 -20.76
C ASP A 475 12.01 7.95 -19.84
N ILE A 476 13.00 8.69 -19.32
CA ILE A 476 12.77 9.88 -18.51
C ILE A 476 12.05 10.96 -19.32
N THR A 477 12.47 11.22 -20.55
CA THR A 477 11.86 12.21 -21.41
C THR A 477 10.41 11.84 -21.73
N ARG A 478 10.16 10.56 -22.01
CA ARG A 478 8.81 10.02 -22.24
C ARG A 478 7.92 10.17 -21.01
N GLY A 479 8.37 9.72 -19.86
CA GLY A 479 7.59 9.78 -18.62
C GLY A 479 7.25 11.22 -18.21
N ARG A 480 8.19 12.16 -18.37
CA ARG A 480 7.95 13.60 -18.16
C ARG A 480 6.94 14.17 -19.16
N GLY A 481 7.04 13.79 -20.44
CA GLY A 481 6.08 14.20 -21.45
C GLY A 481 4.67 13.65 -21.18
N GLN A 482 4.55 12.40 -20.73
CA GLN A 482 3.29 11.80 -20.31
C GLN A 482 2.71 12.48 -19.06
N PHE A 483 3.56 12.80 -18.07
CA PHE A 483 3.14 13.58 -16.90
C PHE A 483 2.53 14.91 -17.30
N TYR A 484 3.17 15.64 -18.24
CA TYR A 484 2.65 16.91 -18.76
C TYR A 484 1.25 16.75 -19.39
N ASP A 485 1.08 15.78 -20.30
CA ASP A 485 -0.23 15.53 -20.93
C ASP A 485 -1.30 15.16 -19.90
N PHE A 486 -0.95 14.29 -18.94
CA PHE A 486 -1.86 13.85 -17.88
C PHE A 486 -2.33 15.02 -17.01
N VAL A 487 -1.39 15.81 -16.50
CA VAL A 487 -1.69 16.94 -15.61
C VAL A 487 -2.57 17.98 -16.32
N ASN A 488 -2.25 18.34 -17.57
CA ASN A 488 -3.07 19.29 -18.34
C ASN A 488 -4.48 18.76 -18.58
N GLU A 489 -4.61 17.48 -18.90
CA GLU A 489 -5.94 16.89 -19.10
C GLU A 489 -6.74 16.84 -17.80
N MET A 490 -6.09 16.54 -16.67
CA MET A 490 -6.75 16.58 -15.36
C MET A 490 -7.17 17.99 -14.98
N ASP A 491 -6.31 18.98 -15.16
CA ASP A 491 -6.61 20.39 -14.91
C ASP A 491 -7.82 20.86 -15.74
N ARG A 492 -7.82 20.51 -17.04
CA ARG A 492 -8.93 20.83 -17.93
C ARG A 492 -10.26 20.20 -17.48
N ARG A 493 -10.23 18.92 -17.04
CA ARG A 493 -11.44 18.18 -16.62
C ARG A 493 -11.97 18.64 -15.28
N ARG A 494 -11.08 19.01 -14.38
CA ARG A 494 -11.38 19.25 -12.96
C ARG A 494 -11.41 20.72 -12.57
N GLY A 495 -11.03 21.61 -13.50
CA GLY A 495 -10.97 23.05 -13.26
C GLY A 495 -9.88 23.44 -12.25
N THR A 496 -8.79 22.70 -12.23
CA THR A 496 -7.61 22.93 -11.36
C THR A 496 -6.47 23.54 -12.19
N ASN A 497 -5.39 23.91 -11.52
CA ASN A 497 -4.13 24.33 -12.14
C ASN A 497 -2.96 23.77 -11.33
N PHE A 498 -2.14 22.96 -11.97
CA PHE A 498 -0.99 22.33 -11.32
C PHE A 498 0.02 23.34 -10.80
N VAL A 499 0.40 24.32 -11.60
CA VAL A 499 1.43 25.31 -11.25
C VAL A 499 0.95 26.23 -10.11
N ASP A 500 -0.33 26.57 -10.08
CA ASP A 500 -0.91 27.35 -8.99
C ASP A 500 -0.92 26.56 -7.66
N THR A 501 -1.17 25.23 -7.74
CA THR A 501 -1.19 24.33 -6.56
C THR A 501 0.22 23.96 -6.09
N PHE A 502 1.16 23.79 -7.03
CA PHE A 502 2.55 23.39 -6.79
C PHE A 502 3.53 24.43 -7.39
N PRO A 503 3.55 25.69 -6.91
CA PRO A 503 4.38 26.73 -7.50
C PRO A 503 5.87 26.40 -7.46
N GLU A 504 6.32 25.64 -6.49
CA GLU A 504 7.70 25.15 -6.36
C GLU A 504 8.08 24.10 -7.41
N MET A 505 7.10 23.53 -8.11
CA MET A 505 7.31 22.58 -9.22
C MET A 505 7.17 23.24 -10.61
N ALA A 506 7.07 24.55 -10.70
CA ALA A 506 6.88 25.26 -11.97
C ALA A 506 8.01 24.97 -12.97
N GLU A 507 9.28 24.98 -12.53
CA GLU A 507 10.43 24.62 -13.37
C GLU A 507 10.37 23.16 -13.84
N PHE A 508 10.01 22.24 -12.94
CA PHE A 508 9.81 20.82 -13.30
C PHE A 508 8.69 20.68 -14.36
N TYR A 509 7.60 21.41 -14.21
CA TYR A 509 6.49 21.39 -15.17
C TYR A 509 6.93 21.88 -16.56
N GLU A 510 7.74 22.95 -16.63
CA GLU A 510 8.32 23.43 -17.90
C GLU A 510 9.24 22.38 -18.54
N ILE A 511 10.08 21.71 -17.77
CA ILE A 511 10.91 20.59 -18.26
C ILE A 511 10.02 19.47 -18.83
N CYS A 512 8.89 19.18 -18.19
CA CYS A 512 7.93 18.20 -18.69
C CYS A 512 7.24 18.65 -19.99
N ARG A 513 6.94 19.95 -20.14
CA ARG A 513 6.40 20.54 -21.36
C ARG A 513 7.40 20.40 -22.52
N GLU A 514 8.66 20.77 -22.31
CA GLU A 514 9.72 20.66 -23.32
C GLU A 514 9.96 19.21 -23.74
N ALA A 515 9.89 18.27 -22.79
CA ALA A 515 9.97 16.84 -23.07
C ALA A 515 8.82 16.37 -23.96
N ASN A 516 7.60 16.82 -23.68
CA ASN A 516 6.40 16.53 -24.48
C ASN A 516 6.51 17.08 -25.92
N GLU A 517 6.92 18.34 -26.07
CA GLU A 517 7.13 18.98 -27.37
C GLU A 517 8.22 18.27 -28.19
N THR A 518 9.30 17.86 -27.55
CA THR A 518 10.40 17.11 -28.19
C THR A 518 9.93 15.80 -28.79
N ILE A 519 9.03 15.09 -28.11
CA ILE A 519 8.50 13.82 -28.60
C ILE A 519 7.47 14.05 -29.71
N LYS A 520 6.57 15.02 -29.55
CA LYS A 520 5.54 15.36 -30.57
C LYS A 520 6.13 15.96 -31.84
N GLY A 521 7.31 16.58 -31.77
CA GLY A 521 8.03 17.13 -32.91
C GLY A 521 8.86 16.11 -33.69
N LYS A 522 8.99 14.88 -33.22
CA LYS A 522 9.60 13.74 -33.91
C LYS A 522 8.58 12.90 -34.61
#